data_3e4516bbda9d642dbddc0b5a302798e6
#
_entry.id   3e4516bbda9d642dbddc0b5a302798e6
#
_cell.length_a   1.000
_cell.length_b   1.000
_cell.length_c   1.000
_cell.angle_alpha   90.00
_cell.angle_beta   90.00
_cell.angle_gamma   90.00
#
_symmetry.space_group_name_H-M   'P 1'
#
loop_
_entity.id
_entity.type
_entity.pdbx_description
1 polymer ?
#
loop_
_entity_poly.entity_id
_entity_poly.type
_entity_poly.pdbx_seq_one_letter_code
_entity_poly.pdbx_strand_id
1 'polypeptide(L)'
;MNYASVKFKLKSYRILNYLIFYRRSDDQIIQYRLLLLMVGMTVLLQSCGTGSNFERILERPFGSLDDGREVRIFSLRNARGTEVEIMDLGAIIVSLNTVDAHGNISDITLGYDEPQQYLDANAYMGAVVGRYGNRIAEGKFSIDGQDYTLASNNGPNALHGGIVGFDKKMWKTSIHSDNSSATVSLDLISEDGEEGYPGTLSTNVSYTLTDGNRLIIDYSATTDKATVINLTQHAYFNLDGHNAGSILEHEVLINAEQFTPANIES
;
A
#
# COMPACT_ATOMS: atom_id res chain seq x y z
N MET A 1 -21.66 -20.00 -18.70
CA MET A 1 -21.15 -18.61 -18.79
C MET A 1 -19.72 -18.70 -19.33
N ASN A 2 -19.43 -18.05 -20.46
CA ASN A 2 -18.14 -18.15 -21.10
C ASN A 2 -17.10 -17.34 -20.32
N TYR A 3 -16.20 -18.01 -19.65
CA TYR A 3 -15.01 -17.38 -19.08
C TYR A 3 -14.02 -17.11 -20.22
N ALA A 4 -13.70 -15.83 -20.46
CA ALA A 4 -12.64 -15.47 -21.36
C ALA A 4 -11.30 -15.85 -20.73
N SER A 5 -10.61 -16.86 -21.29
CA SER A 5 -9.26 -17.18 -20.89
C SER A 5 -8.34 -16.06 -21.43
N VAL A 6 -7.76 -15.27 -20.55
CA VAL A 6 -6.75 -14.28 -20.91
C VAL A 6 -5.40 -14.99 -20.85
N LYS A 7 -4.83 -15.31 -22.01
CA LYS A 7 -3.45 -15.82 -22.12
C LYS A 7 -2.50 -14.64 -21.95
N PHE A 8 -1.84 -14.54 -20.83
CA PHE A 8 -0.74 -13.61 -20.62
C PHE A 8 0.59 -14.25 -20.97
N LYS A 9 1.18 -13.82 -22.08
CA LYS A 9 2.60 -14.04 -22.36
C LYS A 9 3.32 -12.90 -21.70
N LEU A 10 3.93 -13.15 -20.53
CA LEU A 10 4.52 -12.11 -19.68
C LEU A 10 5.68 -11.38 -20.39
N LYS A 11 5.37 -10.20 -20.90
CA LYS A 11 6.29 -9.06 -20.88
C LYS A 11 5.96 -8.30 -19.59
N SER A 12 6.97 -7.86 -18.85
CA SER A 12 6.81 -7.12 -17.61
C SER A 12 5.74 -6.02 -17.73
N TYR A 13 4.63 -6.15 -16.99
CA TYR A 13 3.61 -5.14 -16.92
C TYR A 13 3.80 -4.33 -15.65
N ARG A 14 3.99 -3.03 -15.82
CA ARG A 14 3.95 -2.06 -14.75
C ARG A 14 2.49 -1.64 -14.59
N ILE A 15 1.84 -2.08 -13.51
CA ILE A 15 0.49 -1.61 -13.16
C ILE A 15 0.69 -0.39 -12.27
N LEU A 16 0.35 0.77 -12.80
CA LEU A 16 0.43 2.03 -12.07
C LEU A 16 -0.96 2.33 -11.49
N ASN A 17 -1.17 2.03 -10.23
CA ASN A 17 -2.39 2.43 -9.53
C ASN A 17 -2.17 3.78 -8.86
N TYR A 18 -2.86 4.81 -9.33
CA TYR A 18 -2.87 6.13 -8.70
C TYR A 18 -4.08 6.25 -7.78
N LEU A 19 -3.85 6.41 -6.48
CA LEU A 19 -4.84 6.94 -5.56
C LEU A 19 -4.69 8.47 -5.55
N ILE A 20 -5.64 9.18 -6.15
CA ILE A 20 -5.70 10.64 -6.11
C ILE A 20 -6.84 11.01 -5.18
N PHE A 21 -6.51 11.53 -3.98
CA PHE A 21 -7.48 12.13 -3.08
C PHE A 21 -7.60 13.63 -3.38
N TYR A 22 -8.81 14.10 -3.65
CA TYR A 22 -9.10 15.52 -3.86
C TYR A 22 -10.11 16.00 -2.83
N ARG A 23 -9.74 17.01 -2.05
CA ARG A 23 -10.67 17.76 -1.18
C ARG A 23 -11.00 19.08 -1.86
N ARG A 24 -12.28 19.37 -2.04
CA ARG A 24 -12.77 20.63 -2.59
C ARG A 24 -12.56 21.75 -1.57
N SER A 25 -11.75 22.74 -1.90
CA SER A 25 -11.69 24.01 -1.16
C SER A 25 -12.44 25.06 -1.94
N ASP A 26 -13.40 25.71 -1.29
CA ASP A 26 -14.05 26.91 -1.83
C ASP A 26 -13.05 28.06 -1.86
N ASP A 27 -12.79 28.57 -3.07
CA ASP A 27 -11.91 29.70 -3.32
C ASP A 27 -12.52 31.00 -2.81
N GLN A 28 -11.84 31.66 -1.88
CA GLN A 28 -11.90 33.12 -1.74
C GLN A 28 -10.53 33.70 -2.01
N ILE A 29 -10.39 34.32 -3.17
CA ILE A 29 -9.19 35.07 -3.58
C ILE A 29 -9.16 36.40 -2.84
N ILE A 30 -8.20 36.60 -1.94
CA ILE A 30 -7.85 37.93 -1.42
C ILE A 30 -6.50 38.31 -1.98
N GLN A 31 -6.52 39.26 -2.91
CA GLN A 31 -5.32 39.92 -3.40
C GLN A 31 -4.82 40.95 -2.35
N TYR A 32 -3.59 40.79 -1.86
CA TYR A 32 -2.86 41.85 -1.21
C TYR A 32 -1.66 42.26 -2.07
N ARG A 33 -1.65 43.55 -2.46
CA ARG A 33 -0.56 44.21 -3.18
C ARG A 33 0.63 44.46 -2.25
N LEU A 34 1.81 44.05 -2.71
CA LEU A 34 3.08 44.36 -2.09
C LEU A 34 3.40 45.87 -2.20
N LEU A 35 3.84 46.47 -1.11
CA LEU A 35 4.57 47.74 -1.09
C LEU A 35 6.03 47.45 -0.72
N LEU A 36 6.94 47.73 -1.64
CA LEU A 36 8.39 47.67 -1.44
C LEU A 36 8.86 48.83 -0.55
N LEU A 37 9.67 48.52 0.44
CA LEU A 37 10.62 49.50 1.02
C LEU A 37 11.97 48.77 1.19
N MET A 38 12.94 49.19 0.38
CA MET A 38 14.35 48.85 0.54
C MET A 38 14.96 49.69 1.69
N VAL A 39 15.58 49.00 2.63
CA VAL A 39 16.68 49.58 3.43
C VAL A 39 17.76 48.47 3.53
N GLY A 40 18.91 48.80 2.94
CA GLY A 40 20.07 47.93 2.99
C GLY A 40 20.72 47.90 4.36
N MET A 41 21.08 46.71 4.80
CA MET A 41 22.12 46.52 5.80
C MET A 41 22.78 45.15 5.54
N THR A 42 23.97 45.20 4.96
CA THR A 42 24.89 44.09 4.81
C THR A 42 25.39 43.67 6.19
N VAL A 43 24.89 42.55 6.68
CA VAL A 43 25.52 41.78 7.74
C VAL A 43 25.92 40.42 7.14
N LEU A 44 27.21 40.27 6.92
CA LEU A 44 27.83 38.96 6.65
C LEU A 44 27.67 38.09 7.92
N LEU A 45 26.60 37.34 8.01
CA LEU A 45 26.51 36.20 8.89
C LEU A 45 26.98 34.99 8.09
N GLN A 46 28.20 34.58 8.31
CA GLN A 46 28.64 33.22 8.03
C GLN A 46 27.80 32.28 8.94
N SER A 47 26.63 31.92 8.47
CA SER A 47 25.88 30.80 9.01
C SER A 47 26.57 29.53 8.49
N CYS A 48 27.48 28.98 9.30
CA CYS A 48 27.75 27.54 9.23
C CYS A 48 26.45 26.82 9.56
N GLY A 49 25.59 26.67 8.56
CA GLY A 49 24.45 25.78 8.60
C GLY A 49 25.00 24.36 8.64
N THR A 50 25.06 23.74 9.81
CA THR A 50 24.96 22.30 9.90
C THR A 50 23.56 21.98 9.42
N GLY A 51 23.42 21.78 8.10
CA GLY A 51 22.20 21.25 7.52
C GLY A 51 21.95 19.90 8.20
N SER A 52 20.97 19.84 9.07
CA SER A 52 20.45 18.55 9.50
C SER A 52 20.02 17.85 8.23
N ASN A 53 20.75 16.80 7.84
CA ASN A 53 20.35 15.97 6.73
C ASN A 53 18.94 15.47 7.06
N PHE A 54 17.94 15.91 6.30
CA PHE A 54 16.59 15.42 6.43
C PHE A 54 16.58 13.93 6.08
N GLU A 55 16.42 13.10 7.11
CA GLU A 55 16.39 11.65 6.96
C GLU A 55 15.00 11.24 6.46
N ARG A 56 14.96 10.78 5.21
CA ARG A 56 13.72 10.43 4.53
C ARG A 56 13.19 9.05 4.89
N ILE A 57 14.06 8.17 5.38
CA ILE A 57 13.70 6.79 5.73
C ILE A 57 14.28 6.49 7.11
N LEU A 58 13.39 6.06 8.02
CA LEU A 58 13.78 5.50 9.30
C LEU A 58 13.34 4.04 9.37
N GLU A 59 14.26 3.16 9.75
CA GLU A 59 13.99 1.76 10.04
C GLU A 59 14.06 1.56 11.56
N ARG A 60 13.06 0.87 12.13
CA ARG A 60 13.06 0.52 13.55
C ARG A 60 12.34 -0.81 13.80
N PRO A 61 12.59 -1.48 14.93
CA PRO A 61 11.73 -2.56 15.38
C PRO A 61 10.29 -2.07 15.56
N PHE A 62 9.32 -2.89 15.15
CA PHE A 62 7.90 -2.65 15.42
C PHE A 62 7.39 -3.54 16.54
N GLY A 63 7.95 -4.74 16.68
CA GLY A 63 7.63 -5.72 17.70
C GLY A 63 8.01 -7.12 17.27
N SER A 64 7.59 -8.10 18.04
CA SER A 64 7.82 -9.51 17.77
C SER A 64 6.50 -10.25 17.68
N LEU A 65 6.45 -11.27 16.83
CA LEU A 65 5.34 -12.21 16.77
C LEU A 65 5.46 -13.25 17.91
N ASP A 66 4.38 -13.94 18.21
CA ASP A 66 4.34 -14.99 19.25
C ASP A 66 5.30 -16.15 18.96
N ASP A 67 5.65 -16.36 17.67
CA ASP A 67 6.62 -17.36 17.24
C ASP A 67 8.09 -16.88 17.31
N GLY A 68 8.31 -15.66 17.78
CA GLY A 68 9.63 -15.04 17.97
C GLY A 68 10.20 -14.34 16.75
N ARG A 69 9.47 -14.26 15.63
CA ARG A 69 9.92 -13.46 14.48
C ARG A 69 9.85 -11.98 14.81
N GLU A 70 10.94 -11.26 14.56
CA GLU A 70 11.01 -9.81 14.69
C GLU A 70 10.39 -9.14 13.45
N VAL A 71 9.55 -8.13 13.69
CA VAL A 71 8.92 -7.31 12.65
C VAL A 71 9.54 -5.92 12.66
N ARG A 72 9.93 -5.43 11.49
CA ARG A 72 10.51 -4.10 11.30
C ARG A 72 9.50 -3.19 10.61
N ILE A 73 9.59 -1.90 10.93
CA ILE A 73 8.79 -0.86 10.30
C ILE A 73 9.69 0.19 9.67
N PHE A 74 9.28 0.69 8.53
CA PHE A 74 9.98 1.66 7.69
C PHE A 74 9.12 2.90 7.56
N SER A 75 9.55 4.01 8.16
CA SER A 75 8.89 5.31 8.03
C SER A 75 9.47 6.05 6.84
N LEU A 76 8.67 6.26 5.79
CA LEU A 76 9.02 7.11 4.65
C LEU A 76 8.48 8.52 4.89
N ARG A 77 9.35 9.52 4.79
CA ARG A 77 9.03 10.93 5.08
C ARG A 77 9.29 11.81 3.88
N ASN A 78 8.43 12.79 3.67
CA ASN A 78 8.68 13.83 2.68
C ASN A 78 8.93 15.19 3.32
N ALA A 79 9.41 16.13 2.52
CA ALA A 79 9.72 17.50 3.00
C ALA A 79 8.48 18.34 3.37
N ARG A 80 7.26 17.81 3.16
CA ARG A 80 5.99 18.48 3.45
C ARG A 80 5.28 17.96 4.71
N GLY A 81 5.93 17.06 5.45
CA GLY A 81 5.40 16.53 6.70
C GLY A 81 4.47 15.31 6.54
N THR A 82 4.31 14.79 5.31
CA THR A 82 3.65 13.50 5.11
C THR A 82 4.60 12.36 5.47
N GLU A 83 4.09 11.38 6.20
CA GLU A 83 4.82 10.16 6.59
C GLU A 83 3.95 8.94 6.34
N VAL A 84 4.52 7.89 5.82
CA VAL A 84 3.89 6.58 5.72
C VAL A 84 4.78 5.54 6.38
N GLU A 85 4.18 4.69 7.19
CA GLU A 85 4.87 3.58 7.86
C GLU A 85 4.44 2.25 7.24
N ILE A 86 5.43 1.47 6.80
CA ILE A 86 5.23 0.16 6.18
C ILE A 86 6.03 -0.86 6.98
N MET A 87 5.43 -1.99 7.34
CA MET A 87 6.15 -3.09 7.99
C MET A 87 6.47 -4.23 7.01
N ASP A 88 7.49 -5.01 7.34
CA ASP A 88 7.93 -6.16 6.54
C ASP A 88 7.03 -7.40 6.69
N LEU A 89 6.17 -7.47 7.67
CA LEU A 89 5.08 -8.44 7.73
C LEU A 89 3.95 -8.00 6.78
N GLY A 90 3.58 -8.84 5.82
CA GLY A 90 2.47 -8.60 4.90
C GLY A 90 2.64 -7.38 3.99
N ALA A 91 3.82 -6.73 3.97
CA ALA A 91 4.06 -5.44 3.32
C ALA A 91 2.97 -4.40 3.68
N ILE A 92 2.60 -4.37 4.97
CA ILE A 92 1.44 -3.64 5.49
C ILE A 92 1.74 -2.16 5.64
N ILE A 93 0.84 -1.30 5.14
CA ILE A 93 0.77 0.10 5.56
C ILE A 93 0.16 0.12 6.97
N VAL A 94 0.96 0.54 7.95
CA VAL A 94 0.55 0.63 9.37
C VAL A 94 -0.08 1.99 9.65
N SER A 95 0.52 3.07 9.12
CA SER A 95 0.02 4.44 9.29
C SER A 95 0.29 5.28 8.04
N LEU A 96 -0.57 6.26 7.79
CA LEU A 96 -0.38 7.30 6.77
C LEU A 96 -0.73 8.66 7.37
N ASN A 97 0.27 9.35 7.86
CA ASN A 97 0.16 10.67 8.43
C ASN A 97 0.17 11.73 7.32
N THR A 98 -0.91 12.46 7.17
CA THR A 98 -1.08 13.50 6.16
C THR A 98 -1.36 14.85 6.78
N VAL A 99 -0.96 15.91 6.07
CA VAL A 99 -1.20 17.30 6.47
C VAL A 99 -2.51 17.77 5.84
N ASP A 100 -3.46 18.25 6.64
CA ASP A 100 -4.72 18.83 6.17
C ASP A 100 -4.54 20.27 5.63
N ALA A 101 -5.62 20.88 5.15
CA ALA A 101 -5.63 22.25 4.63
C ALA A 101 -5.32 23.32 5.69
N HIS A 102 -5.39 22.97 6.98
CA HIS A 102 -5.11 23.84 8.12
C HIS A 102 -3.72 23.62 8.72
N GLY A 103 -2.96 22.65 8.19
CA GLY A 103 -1.63 22.30 8.67
C GLY A 103 -1.62 21.27 9.81
N ASN A 104 -2.75 20.69 10.19
CA ASN A 104 -2.80 19.61 11.17
C ASN A 104 -2.37 18.29 10.54
N ILE A 105 -1.68 17.46 11.30
CA ILE A 105 -1.26 16.13 10.89
C ILE A 105 -2.18 15.11 11.56
N SER A 106 -2.70 14.17 10.77
CA SER A 106 -3.47 13.01 11.28
C SER A 106 -3.16 11.76 10.47
N ASP A 107 -3.16 10.64 11.16
CA ASP A 107 -3.16 9.32 10.52
C ASP A 107 -4.54 9.05 9.93
N ILE A 108 -4.58 8.78 8.64
CA ILE A 108 -5.83 8.54 7.90
C ILE A 108 -6.07 7.07 7.57
N THR A 109 -5.22 6.14 8.09
CA THR A 109 -5.39 4.70 7.87
C THR A 109 -5.73 3.97 9.16
N LEU A 110 -6.54 2.92 9.05
CA LEU A 110 -6.83 2.03 10.16
C LEU A 110 -5.73 0.96 10.26
N GLY A 111 -5.32 0.67 11.49
CA GLY A 111 -4.28 -0.31 11.79
C GLY A 111 -4.35 -0.80 13.23
N TYR A 112 -3.34 -1.56 13.63
CA TYR A 112 -3.15 -2.07 14.98
C TYR A 112 -1.81 -1.60 15.54
N ASP A 113 -1.69 -1.60 16.86
CA ASP A 113 -0.49 -1.13 17.58
C ASP A 113 0.64 -2.16 17.61
N GLU A 114 0.32 -3.45 17.43
CA GLU A 114 1.25 -4.56 17.54
C GLU A 114 1.16 -5.51 16.33
N PRO A 115 2.29 -6.09 15.87
CA PRO A 115 2.31 -6.91 14.66
C PRO A 115 1.48 -8.20 14.79
N GLN A 116 1.40 -8.80 15.98
CA GLN A 116 0.61 -10.02 16.20
C GLN A 116 -0.87 -9.80 15.93
N GLN A 117 -1.40 -8.61 16.24
CA GLN A 117 -2.81 -8.28 16.03
C GLN A 117 -3.20 -8.35 14.53
N TYR A 118 -2.26 -8.06 13.61
CA TYR A 118 -2.50 -8.20 12.17
C TYR A 118 -2.62 -9.66 11.73
N LEU A 119 -1.92 -10.59 12.39
CA LEU A 119 -2.05 -12.03 12.13
C LEU A 119 -3.34 -12.62 12.70
N ASP A 120 -3.75 -12.13 13.87
CA ASP A 120 -4.93 -12.65 14.61
C ASP A 120 -6.24 -12.14 13.99
N ALA A 121 -6.21 -10.95 13.40
CA ALA A 121 -7.37 -10.33 12.77
C ALA A 121 -7.57 -10.83 11.33
N ASN A 122 -8.85 -10.89 10.91
CA ASN A 122 -9.24 -11.29 9.55
C ASN A 122 -9.62 -10.09 8.66
N ALA A 123 -9.15 -8.89 9.01
CA ALA A 123 -9.55 -7.66 8.33
C ALA A 123 -8.60 -7.25 7.20
N TYR A 124 -7.43 -7.89 7.07
CA TYR A 124 -6.41 -7.57 6.06
C TYR A 124 -5.97 -6.10 6.06
N MET A 125 -6.09 -5.40 7.20
CA MET A 125 -5.83 -3.95 7.29
C MET A 125 -4.43 -3.60 6.79
N GLY A 126 -4.36 -2.72 5.78
CA GLY A 126 -3.12 -2.23 5.22
C GLY A 126 -2.27 -3.24 4.46
N ALA A 127 -2.69 -4.49 4.31
CA ALA A 127 -1.87 -5.57 3.78
C ALA A 127 -1.79 -5.57 2.24
N VAL A 128 -0.67 -6.10 1.72
CA VAL A 128 -0.62 -6.59 0.34
C VAL A 128 -1.30 -7.94 0.29
N VAL A 129 -2.40 -7.99 -0.44
CA VAL A 129 -3.18 -9.21 -0.65
C VAL A 129 -2.72 -9.92 -1.92
N GLY A 130 -2.46 -11.20 -1.82
CA GLY A 130 -2.01 -12.09 -2.88
C GLY A 130 -1.98 -13.55 -2.38
N ARG A 131 -1.77 -14.54 -3.29
CA ARG A 131 -1.44 -14.43 -4.72
C ARG A 131 -2.59 -13.83 -5.54
N TYR A 132 -3.86 -14.06 -5.12
CA TYR A 132 -5.05 -13.58 -5.83
C TYR A 132 -6.00 -12.85 -4.86
N GLY A 133 -6.09 -11.53 -5.02
CA GLY A 133 -7.00 -10.66 -4.25
C GLY A 133 -8.45 -10.88 -4.65
N ASN A 134 -9.36 -10.72 -3.65
CA ASN A 134 -10.76 -11.06 -3.74
C ASN A 134 -10.98 -12.59 -3.88
N ARG A 135 -12.10 -13.04 -4.46
CA ARG A 135 -12.55 -14.43 -4.39
C ARG A 135 -12.30 -15.20 -5.67
N ILE A 136 -11.96 -16.50 -5.49
CA ILE A 136 -12.06 -17.52 -6.52
C ILE A 136 -13.21 -18.45 -6.09
N ALA A 137 -14.25 -18.50 -6.91
CA ALA A 137 -15.47 -19.26 -6.63
C ALA A 137 -15.14 -20.75 -6.44
N GLU A 138 -15.66 -21.36 -5.36
CA GLU A 138 -15.39 -22.75 -4.96
C GLU A 138 -13.89 -23.10 -4.82
N GLY A 139 -13.01 -22.08 -4.78
CA GLY A 139 -11.57 -22.29 -4.78
C GLY A 139 -11.04 -22.97 -6.05
N LYS A 140 -11.76 -22.93 -7.17
CA LYS A 140 -11.43 -23.70 -8.38
C LYS A 140 -11.19 -22.81 -9.60
N PHE A 141 -10.18 -23.16 -10.38
CA PHE A 141 -9.91 -22.56 -11.68
C PHE A 141 -9.16 -23.56 -12.59
N SER A 142 -9.16 -23.28 -13.88
CA SER A 142 -8.42 -24.08 -14.86
C SER A 142 -7.47 -23.19 -15.67
N ILE A 143 -6.25 -23.68 -15.90
CA ILE A 143 -5.25 -23.05 -16.78
C ILE A 143 -4.77 -24.12 -17.78
N ASP A 144 -4.84 -23.82 -19.07
CA ASP A 144 -4.38 -24.68 -20.15
C ASP A 144 -4.93 -26.14 -20.07
N GLY A 145 -6.18 -26.28 -19.58
CA GLY A 145 -6.88 -27.55 -19.45
C GLY A 145 -6.54 -28.36 -18.19
N GLN A 146 -5.71 -27.83 -17.30
CA GLN A 146 -5.44 -28.40 -15.99
C GLN A 146 -6.27 -27.69 -14.91
N ASP A 147 -6.94 -28.48 -14.07
CA ASP A 147 -7.73 -28.00 -12.95
C ASP A 147 -6.88 -27.83 -11.70
N TYR A 148 -7.14 -26.73 -10.98
CA TYR A 148 -6.52 -26.40 -9.71
C TYR A 148 -7.59 -26.17 -8.65
N THR A 149 -7.28 -26.57 -7.42
CA THR A 149 -8.15 -26.39 -6.27
C THR A 149 -7.38 -25.73 -5.14
N LEU A 150 -7.90 -24.62 -4.64
CA LEU A 150 -7.38 -23.86 -3.52
C LEU A 150 -8.13 -24.21 -2.23
N ALA A 151 -7.53 -23.91 -1.09
CA ALA A 151 -8.23 -24.01 0.19
C ALA A 151 -9.38 -23.01 0.26
N SER A 152 -10.56 -23.46 0.74
CA SER A 152 -11.69 -22.59 1.03
C SER A 152 -11.52 -21.95 2.41
N ASN A 153 -11.40 -20.63 2.45
CA ASN A 153 -11.24 -19.84 3.67
C ASN A 153 -12.32 -18.76 3.86
N ASN A 154 -13.31 -18.73 2.95
CA ASN A 154 -14.46 -17.82 3.01
C ASN A 154 -15.72 -18.55 2.48
N GLY A 155 -16.40 -19.31 3.36
CA GLY A 155 -17.45 -20.20 2.94
C GLY A 155 -16.94 -21.22 1.92
N PRO A 156 -17.59 -21.36 0.75
CA PRO A 156 -17.12 -22.27 -0.31
C PRO A 156 -15.93 -21.70 -1.10
N ASN A 157 -15.62 -20.41 -0.97
CA ASN A 157 -14.69 -19.70 -1.83
C ASN A 157 -13.26 -19.64 -1.25
N ALA A 158 -12.26 -19.53 -2.11
CA ALA A 158 -10.95 -19.06 -1.71
C ALA A 158 -10.94 -17.51 -1.73
N LEU A 159 -10.42 -16.91 -0.67
CA LEU A 159 -10.36 -15.44 -0.49
C LEU A 159 -8.92 -15.01 -0.25
N HIS A 160 -8.50 -13.94 -0.91
CA HIS A 160 -7.30 -13.17 -0.61
C HIS A 160 -6.01 -14.02 -0.55
N GLY A 161 -5.90 -15.02 -1.43
CA GLY A 161 -4.69 -15.83 -1.59
C GLY A 161 -4.66 -17.11 -0.78
N GLY A 162 -5.60 -17.32 0.16
CA GLY A 162 -5.72 -18.56 0.90
C GLY A 162 -5.66 -18.41 2.42
N ILE A 163 -5.34 -19.49 3.12
CA ILE A 163 -5.28 -19.52 4.60
C ILE A 163 -4.06 -18.73 5.11
N VAL A 164 -2.92 -18.91 4.43
CA VAL A 164 -1.68 -18.16 4.69
C VAL A 164 -1.31 -17.36 3.43
N GLY A 165 -2.06 -16.28 3.20
CA GLY A 165 -1.83 -15.36 2.10
C GLY A 165 -0.59 -14.46 2.28
N PHE A 166 -0.37 -13.56 1.35
CA PHE A 166 0.77 -12.64 1.36
C PHE A 166 0.76 -11.68 2.55
N ASP A 167 -0.42 -11.40 3.09
CA ASP A 167 -0.67 -10.62 4.30
C ASP A 167 -0.02 -11.19 5.58
N LYS A 168 0.26 -12.50 5.60
CA LYS A 168 0.81 -13.22 6.77
C LYS A 168 2.28 -13.61 6.62
N LYS A 169 2.92 -13.16 5.55
CA LYS A 169 4.30 -13.52 5.23
C LYS A 169 5.27 -12.40 5.57
N MET A 170 6.49 -12.79 5.95
CA MET A 170 7.62 -11.86 6.06
C MET A 170 8.18 -11.58 4.68
N TRP A 171 8.33 -10.31 4.34
CA TRP A 171 8.89 -9.84 3.08
C TRP A 171 10.32 -9.37 3.28
N LYS A 172 11.17 -9.64 2.30
CA LYS A 172 12.54 -9.13 2.29
C LYS A 172 12.53 -7.69 1.83
N THR A 173 13.14 -6.81 2.61
CA THR A 173 13.09 -5.36 2.36
C THR A 173 14.40 -4.81 1.82
N SER A 174 14.29 -3.77 1.01
CA SER A 174 15.37 -2.86 0.65
C SER A 174 14.84 -1.42 0.60
N ILE A 175 15.72 -0.46 0.90
CA ILE A 175 15.36 0.95 0.98
C ILE A 175 16.20 1.78 0.01
N HIS A 176 15.60 2.83 -0.54
CA HIS A 176 16.27 3.80 -1.39
C HIS A 176 15.66 5.19 -1.19
N SER A 177 16.49 6.22 -1.16
CA SER A 177 16.02 7.60 -1.18
C SER A 177 16.89 8.48 -2.06
N ASP A 178 16.26 9.51 -2.63
CA ASP A 178 16.90 10.59 -3.36
C ASP A 178 16.51 11.96 -2.79
N ASN A 179 16.81 13.04 -3.51
CA ASN A 179 16.51 14.40 -3.06
C ASN A 179 15.01 14.73 -3.02
N SER A 180 14.15 13.90 -3.60
CA SER A 180 12.73 14.19 -3.83
C SER A 180 11.78 13.07 -3.41
N SER A 181 12.30 11.90 -3.06
CA SER A 181 11.51 10.72 -2.73
C SER A 181 12.20 9.76 -1.77
N ALA A 182 11.39 8.93 -1.14
CA ALA A 182 11.80 7.78 -0.33
C ALA A 182 11.04 6.54 -0.77
N THR A 183 11.72 5.41 -0.88
CA THR A 183 11.14 4.14 -1.34
C THR A 183 11.54 3.00 -0.41
N VAL A 184 10.58 2.19 -0.01
CA VAL A 184 10.81 0.84 0.50
C VAL A 184 10.31 -0.16 -0.53
N SER A 185 11.15 -1.13 -0.86
CA SER A 185 10.86 -2.22 -1.80
C SER A 185 10.84 -3.53 -1.03
N LEU A 186 9.80 -4.33 -1.24
CA LEU A 186 9.56 -5.56 -0.52
C LEU A 186 9.41 -6.71 -1.51
N ASP A 187 10.20 -7.76 -1.31
CA ASP A 187 10.26 -8.94 -2.16
C ASP A 187 9.71 -10.17 -1.43
N LEU A 188 8.90 -10.95 -2.13
CA LEU A 188 8.36 -12.22 -1.66
C LEU A 188 8.48 -13.28 -2.74
N ILE A 189 8.90 -14.49 -2.35
CA ILE A 189 8.83 -15.68 -3.18
C ILE A 189 7.69 -16.54 -2.63
N SER A 190 6.75 -16.88 -3.51
CA SER A 190 5.67 -17.81 -3.24
C SER A 190 5.93 -19.07 -4.07
N GLU A 191 6.21 -20.19 -3.39
CA GLU A 191 6.67 -21.43 -4.02
C GLU A 191 5.57 -22.09 -4.86
N ASP A 192 5.99 -22.96 -5.81
CA ASP A 192 5.08 -23.78 -6.61
C ASP A 192 4.20 -24.66 -5.71
N GLY A 193 2.89 -24.58 -5.87
CA GLY A 193 1.91 -25.31 -5.06
C GLY A 193 1.52 -24.64 -3.74
N GLU A 194 2.10 -23.51 -3.38
CA GLU A 194 1.71 -22.77 -2.19
C GLU A 194 0.23 -22.35 -2.28
N GLU A 195 -0.55 -22.62 -1.22
CA GLU A 195 -2.02 -22.43 -1.16
C GLU A 195 -2.78 -23.10 -2.32
N GLY A 196 -2.13 -24.00 -3.09
CA GLY A 196 -2.68 -24.69 -4.27
C GLY A 196 -2.42 -23.96 -5.60
N TYR A 197 -1.72 -22.83 -5.61
CA TYR A 197 -1.40 -22.11 -6.84
C TYR A 197 -0.21 -22.73 -7.57
N PRO A 198 -0.28 -22.88 -8.92
CA PRO A 198 0.85 -23.39 -9.70
C PRO A 198 1.93 -22.35 -9.91
N GLY A 199 3.16 -22.83 -10.04
CA GLY A 199 4.35 -22.03 -10.36
C GLY A 199 4.94 -21.30 -9.18
N THR A 200 6.27 -21.16 -9.20
CA THR A 200 7.00 -20.29 -8.29
C THR A 200 6.80 -18.85 -8.74
N LEU A 201 6.30 -17.99 -7.86
CA LEU A 201 6.04 -16.58 -8.12
C LEU A 201 7.02 -15.72 -7.32
N SER A 202 7.87 -14.97 -8.01
CA SER A 202 8.67 -13.90 -7.42
C SER A 202 7.91 -12.60 -7.54
N THR A 203 7.57 -11.98 -6.41
CA THR A 203 6.76 -10.77 -6.33
C THR A 203 7.56 -9.65 -5.68
N ASN A 204 7.45 -8.45 -6.22
CA ASN A 204 7.95 -7.23 -5.61
C ASN A 204 6.81 -6.22 -5.50
N VAL A 205 6.73 -5.54 -4.35
CA VAL A 205 5.94 -4.32 -4.16
C VAL A 205 6.86 -3.21 -3.70
N SER A 206 6.72 -2.02 -4.27
CA SER A 206 7.45 -0.84 -3.79
C SER A 206 6.50 0.28 -3.43
N TYR A 207 6.77 0.91 -2.29
CA TYR A 207 6.08 2.10 -1.81
C TYR A 207 7.02 3.28 -1.94
N THR A 208 6.64 4.29 -2.71
CA THR A 208 7.43 5.49 -2.92
C THR A 208 6.63 6.72 -2.48
N LEU A 209 7.14 7.43 -1.46
CA LEU A 209 6.60 8.71 -1.02
C LEU A 209 7.43 9.85 -1.63
N THR A 210 6.75 10.74 -2.38
CA THR A 210 7.40 11.89 -3.04
C THR A 210 7.18 13.19 -2.29
N ASP A 211 8.03 14.20 -2.54
CA ASP A 211 7.83 15.57 -2.05
C ASP A 211 6.60 16.26 -2.66
N GLY A 212 6.00 15.66 -3.69
CA GLY A 212 4.70 16.07 -4.24
C GLY A 212 3.49 15.51 -3.50
N ASN A 213 3.65 14.93 -2.29
CA ASN A 213 2.59 14.28 -1.51
C ASN A 213 1.90 13.14 -2.28
N ARG A 214 2.64 12.39 -3.08
CA ARG A 214 2.14 11.18 -3.74
C ARG A 214 2.74 9.96 -3.08
N LEU A 215 1.90 9.04 -2.65
CA LEU A 215 2.26 7.67 -2.33
C LEU A 215 2.01 6.81 -3.57
N ILE A 216 3.08 6.26 -4.13
CA ILE A 216 3.04 5.41 -5.32
C ILE A 216 3.26 3.97 -4.85
N ILE A 217 2.40 3.06 -5.28
CA ILE A 217 2.51 1.64 -5.00
C ILE A 217 2.64 0.93 -6.34
N ASP A 218 3.84 0.40 -6.60
CA ASP A 218 4.15 -0.35 -7.82
C ASP A 218 4.26 -1.84 -7.49
N TYR A 219 3.66 -2.68 -8.35
CA TYR A 219 3.76 -4.13 -8.26
C TYR A 219 4.46 -4.69 -9.47
N SER A 220 5.33 -5.67 -9.25
CA SER A 220 5.90 -6.50 -10.31
C SER A 220 5.97 -7.96 -9.88
N ALA A 221 5.78 -8.86 -10.83
CA ALA A 221 5.89 -10.28 -10.56
C ALA A 221 6.39 -11.04 -11.78
N THR A 222 7.11 -12.14 -11.50
CA THR A 222 7.56 -13.11 -12.51
C THR A 222 7.28 -14.52 -12.01
N THR A 223 6.99 -15.44 -12.93
CA THR A 223 6.69 -16.83 -12.60
C THR A 223 7.32 -17.79 -13.61
N ASP A 224 7.64 -18.99 -13.16
CA ASP A 224 8.16 -20.09 -13.98
C ASP A 224 7.06 -20.91 -14.70
N LYS A 225 5.80 -20.81 -14.24
CA LYS A 225 4.64 -21.48 -14.85
C LYS A 225 3.45 -20.53 -14.99
N ALA A 226 2.50 -20.87 -15.84
CA ALA A 226 1.22 -20.15 -15.90
C ALA A 226 0.50 -20.24 -14.55
N THR A 227 0.09 -19.09 -14.02
CA THR A 227 -0.61 -18.96 -12.74
C THR A 227 -1.60 -17.80 -12.77
N VAL A 228 -2.51 -17.77 -11.80
CA VAL A 228 -3.39 -16.60 -11.60
C VAL A 228 -2.74 -15.64 -10.62
N ILE A 229 -2.79 -14.34 -10.94
CA ILE A 229 -2.27 -13.29 -10.09
C ILE A 229 -3.19 -12.08 -10.09
N ASN A 230 -3.48 -11.54 -8.92
CA ASN A 230 -4.19 -10.29 -8.71
C ASN A 230 -3.76 -9.68 -7.37
N LEU A 231 -2.83 -8.75 -7.41
CA LEU A 231 -2.29 -8.11 -6.21
C LEU A 231 -3.05 -6.83 -5.92
N THR A 232 -3.30 -6.56 -4.64
CA THR A 232 -3.94 -5.31 -4.20
C THR A 232 -3.40 -4.88 -2.84
N GLN A 233 -3.50 -3.58 -2.58
CA GLN A 233 -3.25 -2.97 -1.27
C GLN A 233 -4.60 -2.80 -0.55
N HIS A 234 -4.70 -3.34 0.66
CA HIS A 234 -5.96 -3.44 1.41
C HIS A 234 -6.07 -2.41 2.54
N ALA A 235 -5.54 -1.19 2.35
CA ALA A 235 -5.69 -0.13 3.34
C ALA A 235 -7.15 0.31 3.49
N TYR A 236 -7.53 0.60 4.72
CA TYR A 236 -8.79 1.22 5.08
C TYR A 236 -8.53 2.68 5.43
N PHE A 237 -9.27 3.61 4.83
CA PHE A 237 -9.05 5.04 5.00
C PHE A 237 -10.21 5.71 5.72
N ASN A 238 -9.87 6.62 6.65
CA ASN A 238 -10.74 7.64 7.16
C ASN A 238 -10.04 9.00 7.00
N LEU A 239 -10.46 9.82 6.04
CA LEU A 239 -9.81 11.08 5.71
C LEU A 239 -9.92 12.14 6.81
N ASP A 240 -10.81 11.95 7.78
CA ASP A 240 -10.95 12.81 8.96
C ASP A 240 -10.01 12.38 10.11
N GLY A 241 -9.30 11.27 9.94
CA GLY A 241 -8.41 10.64 10.92
C GLY A 241 -8.92 9.25 11.34
N HIS A 242 -8.02 8.31 11.59
CA HIS A 242 -8.37 6.90 11.84
C HIS A 242 -9.37 6.71 12.99
N ASN A 243 -9.35 7.60 13.98
CA ASN A 243 -10.24 7.57 15.16
C ASN A 243 -11.33 8.64 15.17
N ALA A 244 -11.57 9.32 14.05
CA ALA A 244 -12.54 10.42 13.96
C ALA A 244 -14.02 9.97 13.84
N GLY A 245 -14.27 8.66 13.83
CA GLY A 245 -15.63 8.10 13.79
C GLY A 245 -16.08 7.68 12.40
N SER A 246 -17.29 8.06 11.97
CA SER A 246 -17.94 7.59 10.76
C SER A 246 -17.31 8.12 9.47
N ILE A 247 -17.22 7.27 8.43
CA ILE A 247 -16.79 7.64 7.07
C ILE A 247 -17.96 7.89 6.11
N LEU A 248 -19.21 7.90 6.60
CA LEU A 248 -20.41 7.93 5.74
C LEU A 248 -20.59 9.25 4.98
N GLU A 249 -19.89 10.30 5.39
CA GLU A 249 -19.87 11.61 4.69
C GLU A 249 -18.76 11.70 3.64
N HIS A 250 -17.95 10.62 3.44
CA HIS A 250 -16.94 10.60 2.39
C HIS A 250 -17.57 10.46 1.02
N GLU A 251 -17.07 11.23 0.06
CA GLU A 251 -17.47 11.14 -1.34
C GLU A 251 -16.42 10.33 -2.13
N VAL A 252 -16.88 9.35 -2.91
CA VAL A 252 -16.02 8.53 -3.78
C VAL A 252 -16.39 8.78 -5.23
N LEU A 253 -15.43 9.24 -6.03
CA LEU A 253 -15.57 9.33 -7.48
C LEU A 253 -14.77 8.21 -8.14
N ILE A 254 -15.47 7.34 -8.89
CA ILE A 254 -14.86 6.25 -9.65
C ILE A 254 -15.08 6.55 -11.14
N ASN A 255 -14.00 6.75 -11.87
CA ASN A 255 -14.06 6.95 -13.33
C ASN A 255 -14.17 5.60 -14.05
N ALA A 256 -15.33 4.97 -13.93
CA ALA A 256 -15.65 3.67 -14.54
C ALA A 256 -17.11 3.65 -14.98
N GLU A 257 -17.37 3.06 -16.14
CA GLU A 257 -18.72 2.89 -16.69
C GLU A 257 -19.38 1.57 -16.24
N GLN A 258 -18.59 0.63 -15.72
CA GLN A 258 -19.03 -0.71 -15.33
C GLN A 258 -18.38 -1.14 -14.02
N PHE A 259 -19.04 -2.04 -13.33
CA PHE A 259 -18.51 -2.70 -12.13
C PHE A 259 -18.73 -4.22 -12.23
N THR A 260 -17.93 -4.99 -11.51
CA THR A 260 -18.13 -6.43 -11.35
C THR A 260 -19.21 -6.67 -10.29
N PRO A 261 -20.40 -7.18 -10.65
CA PRO A 261 -21.44 -7.43 -9.68
C PRO A 261 -21.06 -8.60 -8.78
N ALA A 262 -21.36 -8.48 -7.49
CA ALA A 262 -21.29 -9.56 -6.53
C ALA A 262 -22.70 -10.11 -6.28
N ASN A 263 -22.80 -11.41 -6.00
CA ASN A 263 -24.03 -12.03 -5.52
C ASN A 263 -23.98 -12.25 -4.01
N ILE A 264 -25.02 -12.84 -3.42
CA ILE A 264 -25.12 -13.07 -1.97
C ILE A 264 -24.04 -14.06 -1.44
N GLU A 265 -23.40 -14.82 -2.33
CA GLU A 265 -22.36 -15.81 -1.99
C GLU A 265 -20.94 -15.28 -2.20
N SER A 266 -20.80 -14.04 -2.69
CA SER A 266 -19.51 -13.42 -3.06
C SER A 266 -19.11 -12.29 -2.12
#